data_7ee39698931d333f4e421ad4b4d2af5c
#
_entry.id   7ee39698931d333f4e421ad4b4d2af5c
#
_cell.length_a   1.000
_cell.length_b   1.000
_cell.length_c   1.000
_cell.angle_alpha   90.00
_cell.angle_beta   90.00
_cell.angle_gamma   90.00
#
_symmetry.space_group_name_H-M   'P 1'
#
loop_
_entity.id
_entity.type
_entity.pdbx_description
1 polymer ?
#
loop_
_entity_poly.entity_id
_entity_poly.type
_entity_poly.pdbx_seq_one_letter_code
_entity_poly.pdbx_strand_id
1 'polypeptide(L)'
;CFVVLNTGEHAVQSQHKLLTTVAYRLGGVTTYAVEGSIFVAGAAVQWLRDGLGIIESASEVEDYAKQLENNAGVYMVPAFTGLGAPHWDPDAR
;
A
#
# COMPACT_ATOMS: atom_id res chain seq x y z
N CYS A 1 2.24 -1.86 -2.17
CA CYS A 1 2.93 -0.99 -1.22
C CYS A 1 3.00 -1.67 0.14
N PHE A 2 4.05 -1.36 0.92
CA PHE A 2 4.24 -1.94 2.24
C PHE A 2 4.62 -0.85 3.24
N VAL A 3 4.03 -0.91 4.42
CA VAL A 3 4.47 -0.12 5.57
C VAL A 3 5.19 -1.08 6.52
N VAL A 4 6.44 -0.81 6.82
CA VAL A 4 7.29 -1.69 7.64
C VAL A 4 7.81 -0.90 8.84
N LEU A 5 7.54 -1.41 10.04
CA LEU A 5 8.05 -0.86 11.29
C LEU A 5 9.07 -1.84 11.89
N ASN A 6 10.31 -1.40 12.02
CA ASN A 6 11.38 -2.17 12.67
C ASN A 6 11.09 -2.30 14.18
N THR A 7 11.11 -3.53 14.69
CA THR A 7 10.87 -3.86 16.11
C THR A 7 12.12 -4.37 16.84
N GLY A 8 13.30 -4.26 16.20
CA GLY A 8 14.55 -4.75 16.76
C GLY A 8 14.62 -6.28 16.81
N GLU A 9 15.20 -6.81 17.85
CA GLU A 9 15.39 -8.26 18.03
C GLU A 9 14.13 -8.99 18.56
N HIS A 10 13.01 -8.28 18.70
CA HIS A 10 11.77 -8.82 19.23
C HIS A 10 10.72 -9.02 18.13
N ALA A 11 10.25 -10.26 17.99
CA ALA A 11 9.14 -10.59 17.11
C ALA A 11 7.82 -10.17 17.77
N VAL A 12 7.38 -8.93 17.50
CA VAL A 12 6.15 -8.36 18.05
C VAL A 12 4.94 -8.90 17.31
N GLN A 13 3.96 -9.47 18.02
CA GLN A 13 2.67 -9.84 17.45
C GLN A 13 1.71 -8.66 17.45
N SER A 14 1.21 -8.29 16.28
CA SER A 14 0.22 -7.24 16.14
C SER A 14 -1.14 -7.67 16.65
N GLN A 15 -1.80 -6.78 17.40
CA GLN A 15 -3.22 -6.93 17.81
C GLN A 15 -4.17 -6.34 16.74
N HIS A 16 -3.64 -5.82 15.63
CA HIS A 16 -4.37 -5.11 14.59
C HIS A 16 -4.23 -5.76 13.20
N LYS A 17 -4.07 -7.10 13.17
CA LYS A 17 -3.98 -7.89 11.93
C LYS A 17 -2.84 -7.47 10.99
N LEU A 18 -1.75 -6.92 11.53
CA LEU A 18 -0.52 -6.71 10.79
C LEU A 18 0.34 -7.97 10.87
N LEU A 19 1.23 -8.15 9.91
CA LEU A 19 2.13 -9.30 9.86
C LEU A 19 3.39 -9.05 10.68
N THR A 20 3.88 -10.10 11.35
CA THR A 20 5.23 -10.10 11.91
C THR A 20 6.16 -10.77 10.90
N THR A 21 7.24 -10.12 10.58
CA THR A 21 8.20 -10.59 9.57
C THR A 21 9.64 -10.44 10.05
N VAL A 22 10.58 -11.11 9.40
CA VAL A 22 12.00 -10.84 9.54
C VAL A 22 12.34 -9.68 8.62
N ALA A 23 12.80 -8.57 9.19
CA ALA A 23 13.25 -7.42 8.42
C ALA A 23 14.59 -7.70 7.72
N TYR A 24 15.57 -8.17 8.47
CA TYR A 24 16.88 -8.58 7.95
C TYR A 24 17.64 -9.40 8.99
N ARG A 25 18.76 -10.00 8.55
CA ARG A 25 19.73 -10.66 9.43
C ARG A 25 21.15 -10.24 9.05
N LEU A 26 21.86 -9.63 10.00
CA LEU A 26 23.23 -9.18 9.81
C LEU A 26 24.09 -9.63 10.99
N GLY A 27 25.32 -10.11 10.70
CA GLY A 27 26.26 -10.54 11.73
C GLY A 27 25.72 -11.64 12.66
N GLY A 28 24.78 -12.47 12.19
CA GLY A 28 24.12 -13.49 13.00
C GLY A 28 22.92 -13.00 13.82
N VAL A 29 22.68 -11.69 13.91
CA VAL A 29 21.57 -11.08 14.62
C VAL A 29 20.38 -10.91 13.67
N THR A 30 19.21 -11.37 14.10
CA THR A 30 17.95 -11.22 13.37
C THR A 30 17.19 -10.00 13.89
N THR A 31 16.80 -9.13 12.98
CA THR A 31 15.92 -7.98 13.26
C THR A 31 14.55 -8.26 12.69
N TYR A 32 13.52 -7.99 13.47
CA TYR A 32 12.13 -8.21 13.11
C TYR A 32 11.42 -6.90 12.73
N ALA A 33 10.28 -7.04 12.10
CA ALA A 33 9.41 -5.93 11.78
C ALA A 33 7.93 -6.33 11.87
N VAL A 34 7.09 -5.33 12.04
CA VAL A 34 5.64 -5.45 11.81
C VAL A 34 5.34 -4.80 10.46
N GLU A 35 4.54 -5.47 9.65
CA GLU A 35 4.28 -5.09 8.27
C GLU A 35 2.78 -4.98 7.98
N GLY A 36 2.41 -3.91 7.26
CA GLY A 36 1.09 -3.75 6.64
C GLY A 36 1.22 -3.77 5.12
N SER A 37 0.53 -4.70 4.47
CA SER A 37 0.52 -4.84 3.01
C SER A 37 -0.68 -4.11 2.41
N ILE A 38 -0.43 -3.29 1.39
CA ILE A 38 -1.43 -2.60 0.57
C ILE A 38 -1.29 -3.15 -0.85
N PHE A 39 -2.31 -3.85 -1.35
CA PHE A 39 -2.19 -4.60 -2.61
C PHE A 39 -2.10 -3.67 -3.82
N VAL A 40 -2.91 -2.63 -3.86
CA VAL A 40 -2.93 -1.68 -4.97
C VAL A 40 -2.64 -0.27 -4.46
N ALA A 41 -1.53 0.30 -4.87
CA ALA A 41 -1.13 1.69 -4.60
C ALA A 41 -0.68 2.35 -5.91
N GLY A 42 0.60 2.39 -6.23
CA GLY A 42 1.11 2.91 -7.51
C GLY A 42 0.53 2.21 -8.74
N ALA A 43 0.14 0.94 -8.61
CA ALA A 43 -0.54 0.20 -9.67
C ALA A 43 -1.90 0.83 -10.06
N ALA A 44 -2.56 1.58 -9.17
CA ALA A 44 -3.76 2.33 -9.53
C ALA A 44 -3.46 3.42 -10.55
N VAL A 45 -2.33 4.11 -10.41
CA VAL A 45 -1.88 5.13 -11.38
C VAL A 45 -1.54 4.50 -12.73
N GLN A 46 -0.88 3.35 -12.73
CA GLN A 46 -0.64 2.59 -13.96
C GLN A 46 -1.97 2.18 -14.63
N TRP A 47 -2.96 1.78 -13.86
CA TRP A 47 -4.28 1.46 -14.39
C TRP A 47 -4.99 2.67 -15.01
N LEU A 48 -4.85 3.88 -14.46
CA LEU A 48 -5.37 5.10 -15.08
C LEU A 48 -4.74 5.33 -16.47
N ARG A 49 -3.44 5.02 -16.61
CA ARG A 49 -2.71 5.14 -17.88
C ARG A 49 -3.05 4.00 -18.84
N ASP A 50 -2.85 2.76 -18.40
CA ASP A 50 -2.83 1.59 -19.29
C ASP A 50 -4.22 0.96 -19.46
N GLY A 51 -5.08 1.03 -18.44
CA GLY A 51 -6.43 0.47 -18.43
C GLY A 51 -7.50 1.45 -18.92
N LEU A 52 -7.50 2.67 -18.39
CA LEU A 52 -8.48 3.70 -18.76
C LEU A 52 -7.98 4.64 -19.86
N GLY A 53 -6.67 4.81 -20.04
CA GLY A 53 -6.10 5.70 -21.04
C GLY A 53 -6.45 7.19 -20.82
N ILE A 54 -6.68 7.60 -19.57
CA ILE A 54 -7.05 8.99 -19.24
C ILE A 54 -5.84 9.85 -18.87
N ILE A 55 -4.67 9.25 -18.74
CA ILE A 55 -3.37 9.92 -18.59
C ILE A 55 -2.36 9.25 -19.53
N GLU A 56 -1.34 9.97 -19.96
CA GLU A 56 -0.25 9.46 -20.80
C GLU A 56 0.95 9.02 -19.95
N SER A 57 1.18 9.70 -18.83
CA SER A 57 2.27 9.41 -17.90
C SER A 57 1.82 9.48 -16.45
N ALA A 58 2.51 8.75 -15.57
CA ALA A 58 2.21 8.75 -14.13
C ALA A 58 2.43 10.12 -13.47
N SER A 59 3.32 10.94 -14.01
CA SER A 59 3.61 12.30 -13.48
C SER A 59 2.44 13.26 -13.64
N GLU A 60 1.58 13.07 -14.65
CA GLU A 60 0.42 13.94 -14.87
C GLU A 60 -0.58 13.95 -13.72
N VAL A 61 -0.65 12.86 -12.95
CA VAL A 61 -1.57 12.76 -11.81
C VAL A 61 -1.32 13.89 -10.79
N GLU A 62 -0.06 14.22 -10.54
CA GLU A 62 0.30 15.30 -9.62
C GLU A 62 -0.16 16.67 -10.17
N ASP A 63 0.01 16.89 -11.47
CA ASP A 63 -0.36 18.15 -12.10
C ASP A 63 -1.89 18.35 -12.12
N TYR A 64 -2.65 17.29 -12.40
CA TYR A 64 -4.11 17.33 -12.29
C TYR A 64 -4.56 17.56 -10.84
N ALA A 65 -3.97 16.86 -9.88
CA ALA A 65 -4.33 16.98 -8.47
C ALA A 65 -4.08 18.40 -7.93
N LYS A 66 -2.99 19.06 -8.33
CA LYS A 66 -2.65 20.44 -7.94
C LYS A 66 -3.65 21.48 -8.44
N GLN A 67 -4.39 21.19 -9.50
CA GLN A 67 -5.39 22.12 -10.06
C GLN A 67 -6.74 22.05 -9.35
N LEU A 68 -6.92 21.08 -8.45
CA LEU A 68 -8.18 20.87 -7.74
C LEU A 68 -8.09 21.44 -6.32
N GLU A 69 -9.08 22.20 -5.91
CA GLU A 69 -9.20 22.70 -4.53
C GLU A 69 -9.56 21.57 -3.55
N ASN A 70 -10.32 20.59 -4.03
CA ASN A 70 -10.76 19.43 -3.24
C ASN A 70 -11.14 18.28 -4.17
N ASN A 71 -11.51 17.14 -3.61
CA ASN A 71 -11.90 15.95 -4.38
C ASN A 71 -13.38 15.94 -4.83
N ALA A 72 -14.11 17.03 -4.65
CA ALA A 72 -15.54 17.15 -4.99
C ALA A 72 -16.42 16.01 -4.43
N GLY A 73 -16.04 15.43 -3.29
CA GLY A 73 -16.72 14.28 -2.67
C GLY A 73 -16.49 12.94 -3.37
N VAL A 74 -15.58 12.86 -4.33
CA VAL A 74 -15.24 11.61 -5.02
C VAL A 74 -14.15 10.86 -4.26
N TYR A 75 -14.40 9.60 -3.96
CA TYR A 75 -13.45 8.68 -3.32
C TYR A 75 -13.36 7.39 -4.13
N MET A 76 -12.17 6.83 -4.18
CA MET A 76 -11.93 5.54 -4.83
C MET A 76 -11.10 4.65 -3.91
N VAL A 77 -11.57 3.43 -3.68
CA VAL A 77 -10.79 2.37 -3.02
C VAL A 77 -10.31 1.40 -4.09
N PRO A 78 -9.01 1.38 -4.42
CA PRO A 78 -8.50 0.54 -5.50
C PRO A 78 -8.32 -0.91 -5.04
N ALA A 79 -9.42 -1.59 -4.71
CA ALA A 79 -9.43 -2.97 -4.22
C ALA A 79 -9.50 -3.99 -5.39
N PHE A 80 -8.81 -3.77 -6.49
CA PHE A 80 -8.89 -4.61 -7.70
C PHE A 80 -8.52 -6.09 -7.49
N THR A 81 -7.73 -6.37 -6.46
CA THR A 81 -7.32 -7.71 -6.05
C THR A 81 -7.69 -8.02 -4.60
N GLY A 82 -8.70 -7.33 -4.08
CA GLY A 82 -9.09 -7.38 -2.68
C GLY A 82 -8.34 -6.37 -1.82
N LEU A 83 -8.58 -6.41 -0.52
CA LEU A 83 -7.94 -5.56 0.49
C LEU A 83 -6.89 -6.35 1.27
N GLY A 84 -5.71 -5.75 1.46
CA GLY A 84 -4.66 -6.24 2.34
C GLY A 84 -4.91 -5.88 3.81
N ALA A 85 -3.82 -5.62 4.54
CA ALA A 85 -3.89 -5.25 5.94
C ALA A 85 -4.71 -3.96 6.15
N PRO A 86 -5.50 -3.85 7.21
CA PRO A 86 -5.82 -4.84 8.25
C PRO A 86 -7.05 -5.71 7.92
N HIS A 87 -7.62 -5.57 6.73
CA HIS A 87 -8.90 -6.19 6.35
C HIS A 87 -8.72 -7.66 5.96
N TRP A 88 -7.71 -7.96 5.14
CA TRP A 88 -7.43 -9.29 4.59
C TRP A 88 -8.65 -9.91 3.90
N ASP A 89 -9.34 -9.08 3.10
CA ASP A 89 -10.55 -9.44 2.38
C ASP A 89 -10.26 -9.58 0.88
N PRO A 90 -10.16 -10.81 0.35
CA PRO A 90 -9.91 -11.04 -1.07
C PRO A 90 -11.13 -10.75 -1.95
N ASP A 91 -12.31 -10.63 -1.37
CA ASP A 91 -13.58 -10.48 -2.09
C ASP A 91 -14.08 -9.02 -2.11
N ALA A 92 -13.36 -8.10 -1.47
CA ALA A 92 -13.66 -6.66 -1.43
C ALA A 92 -13.35 -5.95 -2.76
N ARG A 93 -13.68 -6.55 -3.92
CA ARG A 93 -13.41 -6.04 -5.27
C ARG A 93 -14.69 -5.82 -6.08
#